data_f159e259aff31963d5e9c2a1eb6868aa
#
_entry.id   f159e259aff31963d5e9c2a1eb6868aa
#
_cell.length_a   1.000
_cell.length_b   1.000
_cell.length_c   1.000
_cell.angle_alpha   90.00
_cell.angle_beta   90.00
_cell.angle_gamma   90.00
#
_symmetry.space_group_name_H-M   'P 1'
#
loop_
_entity.id
_entity.type
_entity.pdbx_description
1 polymer ?
#
loop_
_entity_poly.entity_id
_entity_poly.type
_entity_poly.pdbx_seq_one_letter_code
_entity_poly.pdbx_strand_id
1 'polypeptide(L)'
;MVTVVVIDNYDSFAYNLVQYLGELGEEGVGGGDGRVGFDVLVHRNDAVDVETLERMAPAAIVISPGPGTPDDAGVGLEVIRRLGPRIPILGVCLGHQCIGAAYGGVVRRGAAPVHGKVSRIFHDGRTIFEGVPSPFDATRYHSLIVERDSLPPVLEASAQLEDGTVMAVRHREYRVEGVQFHPESILTLPGKQILRNFLRMARVGVEAEGVPVSSSGKSFDPHPTRPR
;
A
#
# COMPACT_ATOMS: atom_id res chain seq x y z
N MET A 1 12.42 13.64 -11.34
CA MET A 1 11.38 14.11 -10.41
C MET A 1 10.72 12.87 -9.82
N VAL A 2 10.55 12.82 -8.51
CA VAL A 2 9.92 11.67 -7.84
C VAL A 2 8.42 11.72 -8.12
N THR A 3 7.82 10.61 -8.51
CA THR A 3 6.41 10.54 -8.90
C THR A 3 5.68 9.47 -8.12
N VAL A 4 4.51 9.81 -7.58
CA VAL A 4 3.54 8.87 -7.02
C VAL A 4 2.36 8.78 -7.98
N VAL A 5 2.00 7.57 -8.41
CA VAL A 5 0.85 7.35 -9.28
C VAL A 5 -0.36 6.95 -8.48
N VAL A 6 -1.50 7.58 -8.76
CA VAL A 6 -2.81 7.16 -8.25
C VAL A 6 -3.60 6.53 -9.39
N ILE A 7 -4.02 5.28 -9.19
CA ILE A 7 -4.98 4.59 -10.07
C ILE A 7 -6.37 4.88 -9.53
N ASP A 8 -7.15 5.65 -10.29
CA ASP A 8 -8.47 6.11 -9.89
C ASP A 8 -9.55 5.15 -10.43
N ASN A 9 -10.28 4.53 -9.51
CA ASN A 9 -11.38 3.61 -9.77
C ASN A 9 -12.76 4.30 -9.86
N TYR A 10 -12.79 5.56 -10.33
CA TYR A 10 -14.04 6.31 -10.51
C TYR A 10 -14.80 6.58 -9.19
N ASP A 11 -14.06 6.83 -8.12
CA ASP A 11 -14.64 7.16 -6.82
C ASP A 11 -14.56 8.66 -6.51
N SER A 12 -15.62 9.23 -5.93
CA SER A 12 -15.64 10.63 -5.54
C SER A 12 -14.64 10.97 -4.42
N PHE A 13 -14.26 9.99 -3.59
CA PHE A 13 -13.26 10.16 -2.54
C PHE A 13 -11.82 10.05 -3.05
N ALA A 14 -11.60 9.56 -4.29
CA ALA A 14 -10.27 9.50 -4.88
C ALA A 14 -9.58 10.87 -4.91
N TYR A 15 -10.33 11.95 -5.14
CA TYR A 15 -9.78 13.30 -5.14
C TYR A 15 -9.32 13.78 -3.76
N ASN A 16 -9.98 13.38 -2.67
CA ASN A 16 -9.50 13.66 -1.30
C ASN A 16 -8.17 12.96 -1.04
N LEU A 17 -8.05 11.71 -1.52
CA LEU A 17 -6.80 10.95 -1.44
C LEU A 17 -5.67 11.63 -2.23
N VAL A 18 -5.97 12.09 -3.46
CA VAL A 18 -5.04 12.86 -4.30
C VAL A 18 -4.62 14.16 -3.62
N GLN A 19 -5.58 14.88 -2.98
CA GLN A 19 -5.29 16.11 -2.24
C GLN A 19 -4.34 15.84 -1.07
N TYR A 20 -4.60 14.83 -0.24
CA TYR A 20 -3.70 14.49 0.88
C TYR A 20 -2.31 14.10 0.41
N LEU A 21 -2.22 13.33 -0.69
CA LEU A 21 -0.92 12.99 -1.29
C LEU A 21 -0.21 14.25 -1.84
N GLY A 22 -0.94 15.16 -2.49
CA GLY A 22 -0.41 16.43 -2.97
C GLY A 22 0.15 17.29 -1.85
N GLU A 23 -0.60 17.47 -0.76
CA GLU A 23 -0.13 18.18 0.44
C GLU A 23 1.13 17.54 1.04
N LEU A 24 1.20 16.19 1.08
CA LEU A 24 2.39 15.47 1.52
C LEU A 24 3.57 15.64 0.55
N GLY A 25 3.29 15.77 -0.75
CA GLY A 25 4.28 16.06 -1.78
C GLY A 25 4.90 17.46 -1.62
N GLU A 26 4.08 18.46 -1.31
CA GLU A 26 4.54 19.82 -1.01
C GLU A 26 5.31 19.91 0.32
N GLU A 27 4.82 19.22 1.37
CA GLU A 27 5.51 19.13 2.67
C GLU A 27 6.86 18.42 2.56
N GLY A 28 7.01 17.54 1.56
CA GLY A 28 8.14 16.62 1.38
C GLY A 28 8.16 15.47 2.37
N VAL A 29 8.62 14.31 1.92
CA VAL A 29 8.78 13.08 2.71
C VAL A 29 10.26 12.83 2.92
N GLY A 30 10.64 12.50 4.15
CA GLY A 30 12.04 12.26 4.53
C GLY A 30 12.29 12.70 5.97
N GLY A 31 13.49 12.46 6.49
CA GLY A 31 13.93 12.87 7.82
C GLY A 31 14.99 13.99 7.77
N GLY A 32 14.96 14.92 8.72
CA GLY A 32 15.92 16.02 8.79
C GLY A 32 15.80 17.05 7.65
N ASP A 33 16.92 17.60 7.21
CA ASP A 33 16.98 18.62 6.13
C ASP A 33 16.83 18.02 4.71
N GLY A 34 16.68 16.70 4.60
CA GLY A 34 16.58 15.95 3.34
C GLY A 34 15.14 15.63 2.91
N ARG A 35 14.18 16.55 3.12
CA ARG A 35 12.82 16.38 2.59
C ARG A 35 12.83 16.48 1.07
N VAL A 36 12.25 15.47 0.41
CA VAL A 36 12.08 15.45 -1.04
C VAL A 36 10.61 15.51 -1.37
N GLY A 37 10.25 16.51 -2.18
CA GLY A 37 8.92 16.62 -2.74
C GLY A 37 8.69 15.61 -3.87
N PHE A 38 7.42 15.35 -4.18
CA PHE A 38 7.03 14.47 -5.27
C PHE A 38 5.76 14.98 -5.95
N ASP A 39 5.61 14.60 -7.21
CA ASP A 39 4.40 14.88 -7.97
C ASP A 39 3.41 13.71 -7.87
N VAL A 40 2.13 14.03 -7.91
CA VAL A 40 1.05 13.05 -7.96
C VAL A 40 0.48 13.03 -9.37
N LEU A 41 0.57 11.88 -10.04
CA LEU A 41 -0.08 11.64 -11.33
C LEU A 41 -1.27 10.72 -11.15
N VAL A 42 -2.41 11.12 -11.71
CA VAL A 42 -3.66 10.37 -11.63
C VAL A 42 -3.98 9.75 -12.98
N HIS A 43 -4.19 8.45 -13.00
CA HIS A 43 -4.69 7.72 -14.17
C HIS A 43 -5.97 6.97 -13.82
N ARG A 44 -6.95 7.02 -14.71
CA ARG A 44 -8.12 6.14 -14.61
C ARG A 44 -7.71 4.69 -14.79
N ASN A 45 -8.38 3.78 -14.08
CA ASN A 45 -8.04 2.36 -14.04
C ASN A 45 -8.16 1.64 -15.39
N ASP A 46 -8.89 2.24 -16.33
CA ASP A 46 -9.12 1.76 -17.70
C ASP A 46 -8.38 2.58 -18.78
N ALA A 47 -7.67 3.65 -18.38
CA ALA A 47 -6.97 4.58 -19.28
C ALA A 47 -5.44 4.42 -19.26
N VAL A 48 -4.92 3.46 -18.51
CA VAL A 48 -3.49 3.16 -18.43
C VAL A 48 -3.28 1.65 -18.42
N ASP A 49 -2.24 1.18 -19.08
CA ASP A 49 -1.78 -0.20 -19.00
C ASP A 49 -0.58 -0.37 -18.08
N VAL A 50 -0.33 -1.61 -17.70
CA VAL A 50 0.76 -1.96 -16.77
C VAL A 50 2.13 -1.67 -17.38
N GLU A 51 2.29 -1.84 -18.69
CA GLU A 51 3.53 -1.54 -19.42
C GLU A 51 3.89 -0.06 -19.36
N THR A 52 2.89 0.81 -19.47
CA THR A 52 3.07 2.26 -19.31
C THR A 52 3.49 2.61 -17.90
N LEU A 53 2.85 2.07 -16.88
CA LEU A 53 3.22 2.26 -15.47
C LEU A 53 4.62 1.73 -15.19
N GLU A 54 5.00 0.59 -15.78
CA GLU A 54 6.34 0.04 -15.65
C GLU A 54 7.41 0.95 -16.27
N ARG A 55 7.15 1.53 -17.45
CA ARG A 55 8.05 2.52 -18.08
C ARG A 55 8.15 3.83 -17.30
N MET A 56 7.08 4.26 -16.68
CA MET A 56 7.06 5.46 -15.82
C MET A 56 7.92 5.27 -14.57
N ALA A 57 8.11 4.02 -14.12
CA ALA A 57 8.87 3.66 -12.92
C ALA A 57 8.55 4.56 -11.70
N PRO A 58 7.28 4.68 -11.30
CA PRO A 58 6.92 5.55 -10.19
C PRO A 58 7.55 5.06 -8.88
N ALA A 59 7.80 5.99 -7.96
CA ALA A 59 8.33 5.67 -6.64
C ALA A 59 7.31 4.90 -5.78
N ALA A 60 6.03 5.11 -6.02
CA ALA A 60 4.93 4.38 -5.38
C ALA A 60 3.66 4.44 -6.23
N ILE A 61 2.78 3.47 -6.02
CA ILE A 61 1.44 3.43 -6.62
C ILE A 61 0.40 3.37 -5.50
N VAL A 62 -0.67 4.16 -5.65
CA VAL A 62 -1.84 4.12 -4.77
C VAL A 62 -3.04 3.71 -5.60
N ILE A 63 -3.74 2.63 -5.23
CA ILE A 63 -4.97 2.17 -5.88
C ILE A 63 -6.15 2.69 -5.05
N SER A 64 -6.96 3.54 -5.65
CA SER A 64 -8.02 4.28 -4.97
C SER A 64 -9.19 3.39 -4.53
N PRO A 65 -10.09 3.91 -3.66
CA PRO A 65 -11.44 3.40 -3.55
C PRO A 65 -12.14 3.34 -4.89
N GLY A 66 -13.21 2.56 -4.98
CA GLY A 66 -14.03 2.46 -6.18
C GLY A 66 -15.30 1.63 -5.95
N PRO A 67 -16.26 1.73 -6.87
CA PRO A 67 -17.44 0.87 -6.88
C PRO A 67 -17.09 -0.55 -7.39
N GLY A 68 -18.01 -1.49 -7.18
CA GLY A 68 -17.92 -2.84 -7.73
C GLY A 68 -17.04 -3.79 -6.92
N THR A 69 -16.33 -4.63 -7.63
CA THR A 69 -15.49 -5.74 -7.12
C THR A 69 -14.05 -5.60 -7.63
N PRO A 70 -13.10 -6.38 -7.14
CA PRO A 70 -11.75 -6.40 -7.69
C PRO A 70 -11.67 -6.62 -9.21
N ASP A 71 -12.62 -7.36 -9.79
CA ASP A 71 -12.67 -7.62 -11.24
C ASP A 71 -13.08 -6.36 -12.04
N ASP A 72 -13.72 -5.40 -11.38
CA ASP A 72 -14.12 -4.11 -11.97
C ASP A 72 -13.01 -3.03 -11.83
N ALA A 73 -11.89 -3.34 -11.17
CA ALA A 73 -10.81 -2.39 -10.89
C ALA A 73 -9.83 -2.18 -12.06
N GLY A 74 -10.22 -2.55 -13.29
CA GLY A 74 -9.41 -2.35 -14.48
C GLY A 74 -8.00 -2.95 -14.33
N VAL A 75 -6.97 -2.11 -14.50
CA VAL A 75 -5.56 -2.53 -14.42
C VAL A 75 -5.12 -2.95 -13.00
N GLY A 76 -5.93 -2.69 -11.97
CA GLY A 76 -5.54 -2.81 -10.55
C GLY A 76 -4.96 -4.17 -10.16
N LEU A 77 -5.63 -5.29 -10.53
CA LEU A 77 -5.13 -6.64 -10.21
C LEU A 77 -3.80 -6.95 -10.89
N GLU A 78 -3.63 -6.54 -12.15
CA GLU A 78 -2.42 -6.78 -12.91
C GLU A 78 -1.25 -5.96 -12.36
N VAL A 79 -1.48 -4.70 -12.00
CA VAL A 79 -0.51 -3.82 -11.35
C VAL A 79 0.01 -4.45 -10.07
N ILE A 80 -0.87 -4.96 -9.21
CA ILE A 80 -0.46 -5.59 -7.95
C ILE A 80 0.43 -6.80 -8.21
N ARG A 81 0.03 -7.68 -9.14
CA ARG A 81 0.77 -8.92 -9.44
C ARG A 81 2.13 -8.65 -10.09
N ARG A 82 2.19 -7.75 -11.07
CA ARG A 82 3.39 -7.51 -11.88
C ARG A 82 4.35 -6.49 -11.27
N LEU A 83 3.81 -5.44 -10.67
CA LEU A 83 4.62 -4.33 -10.16
C LEU A 83 4.85 -4.41 -8.65
N GLY A 84 3.96 -5.03 -7.87
CA GLY A 84 4.10 -5.16 -6.42
C GLY A 84 5.43 -5.72 -5.92
N PRO A 85 6.08 -6.69 -6.61
CA PRO A 85 7.41 -7.14 -6.22
C PRO A 85 8.51 -6.06 -6.27
N ARG A 86 8.30 -4.98 -7.02
CA ARG A 86 9.31 -3.94 -7.30
C ARG A 86 8.91 -2.54 -6.87
N ILE A 87 7.64 -2.22 -6.99
CA ILE A 87 7.08 -0.89 -6.71
C ILE A 87 6.18 -0.98 -5.48
N PRO A 88 6.39 -0.14 -4.46
CA PRO A 88 5.49 -0.05 -3.32
C PRO A 88 4.06 0.30 -3.71
N ILE A 89 3.08 -0.45 -3.18
CA ILE A 89 1.67 -0.26 -3.50
C ILE A 89 0.85 -0.11 -2.22
N LEU A 90 -0.01 0.90 -2.18
CA LEU A 90 -1.06 1.05 -1.18
C LEU A 90 -2.43 0.90 -1.86
N GLY A 91 -3.24 -0.05 -1.41
CA GLY A 91 -4.63 -0.18 -1.82
C GLY A 91 -5.60 0.40 -0.78
N VAL A 92 -6.55 1.23 -1.21
CA VAL A 92 -7.59 1.80 -0.34
C VAL A 92 -8.95 1.25 -0.74
N CYS A 93 -9.69 0.70 0.21
CA CYS A 93 -11.04 0.14 0.06
C CYS A 93 -11.10 -0.91 -1.07
N LEU A 94 -11.54 -0.57 -2.28
CA LEU A 94 -11.48 -1.46 -3.45
C LEU A 94 -10.03 -1.90 -3.74
N GLY A 95 -9.05 -0.99 -3.66
CA GLY A 95 -7.63 -1.31 -3.83
C GLY A 95 -7.11 -2.32 -2.80
N HIS A 96 -7.58 -2.27 -1.55
CA HIS A 96 -7.27 -3.29 -0.54
C HIS A 96 -7.86 -4.66 -0.91
N GLN A 97 -9.11 -4.68 -1.41
CA GLN A 97 -9.74 -5.91 -1.88
C GLN A 97 -9.00 -6.48 -3.09
N CYS A 98 -8.53 -5.62 -3.99
CA CYS A 98 -7.68 -6.02 -5.11
C CYS A 98 -6.38 -6.70 -4.63
N ILE A 99 -5.75 -6.21 -3.55
CA ILE A 99 -4.57 -6.86 -2.97
C ILE A 99 -4.94 -8.25 -2.46
N GLY A 100 -6.02 -8.39 -1.69
CA GLY A 100 -6.51 -9.69 -1.24
C GLY A 100 -6.69 -10.66 -2.40
N ALA A 101 -7.43 -10.25 -3.44
CA ALA A 101 -7.74 -11.07 -4.62
C ALA A 101 -6.50 -11.37 -5.49
N ALA A 102 -5.61 -10.39 -5.68
CA ALA A 102 -4.43 -10.56 -6.53
C ALA A 102 -3.49 -11.67 -6.04
N TYR A 103 -3.41 -11.86 -4.74
CA TYR A 103 -2.60 -12.91 -4.11
C TYR A 103 -3.39 -14.19 -3.77
N GLY A 104 -4.67 -14.28 -4.17
CA GLY A 104 -5.47 -15.51 -4.06
C GLY A 104 -6.38 -15.59 -2.84
N GLY A 105 -6.54 -14.51 -2.08
CA GLY A 105 -7.56 -14.40 -1.04
C GLY A 105 -8.96 -14.22 -1.61
N VAL A 106 -9.97 -14.55 -0.82
CA VAL A 106 -11.39 -14.43 -1.19
C VAL A 106 -11.93 -13.06 -0.75
N VAL A 107 -12.56 -12.36 -1.68
CA VAL A 107 -13.35 -11.15 -1.40
C VAL A 107 -14.82 -11.52 -1.46
N ARG A 108 -15.55 -11.27 -0.38
CA ARG A 108 -16.98 -11.59 -0.26
C ARG A 108 -17.79 -10.49 0.39
N ARG A 109 -19.09 -10.61 0.33
CA ARG A 109 -19.98 -9.70 1.07
C ARG A 109 -19.78 -9.87 2.58
N GLY A 110 -19.65 -8.75 3.28
CA GLY A 110 -19.70 -8.69 4.74
C GLY A 110 -21.08 -9.03 5.28
N ALA A 111 -21.21 -9.14 6.61
CA ALA A 111 -22.48 -9.42 7.30
C ALA A 111 -23.55 -8.36 7.03
N ALA A 112 -23.15 -7.11 6.83
CA ALA A 112 -24.02 -5.99 6.47
C ALA A 112 -23.24 -4.95 5.65
N PRO A 113 -23.92 -4.21 4.75
CA PRO A 113 -23.30 -3.08 4.09
C PRO A 113 -23.01 -1.97 5.11
N VAL A 114 -21.85 -1.34 4.96
CA VAL A 114 -21.42 -0.22 5.80
C VAL A 114 -21.33 1.02 4.94
N HIS A 115 -22.00 2.12 5.35
CA HIS A 115 -21.96 3.37 4.64
C HIS A 115 -21.80 4.53 5.64
N GLY A 116 -20.64 5.19 5.59
CA GLY A 116 -20.35 6.36 6.43
C GLY A 116 -20.23 6.06 7.93
N LYS A 117 -20.07 4.80 8.32
CA LYS A 117 -19.91 4.44 9.74
C LYS A 117 -18.48 4.59 10.18
N VAL A 118 -18.27 5.19 11.33
CA VAL A 118 -17.01 5.19 12.05
C VAL A 118 -16.90 3.91 12.87
N SER A 119 -15.74 3.28 12.83
CA SER A 119 -15.45 2.06 13.58
C SER A 119 -14.05 2.07 14.16
N ARG A 120 -13.89 1.40 15.29
CA ARG A 120 -12.60 1.27 15.97
C ARG A 120 -11.74 0.23 15.27
N ILE A 121 -10.56 0.65 14.82
CA ILE A 121 -9.59 -0.16 14.10
C ILE A 121 -8.46 -0.53 15.05
N PHE A 122 -8.25 -1.82 15.25
CA PHE A 122 -7.14 -2.38 16.03
C PHE A 122 -6.05 -2.83 15.04
N HIS A 123 -4.79 -2.47 15.29
CA HIS A 123 -3.67 -2.78 14.40
C HIS A 123 -2.40 -3.16 15.15
N ASP A 124 -1.42 -3.68 14.43
CA ASP A 124 -0.17 -4.22 14.99
C ASP A 124 0.92 -3.16 15.26
N GLY A 125 0.69 -1.91 14.90
CA GLY A 125 1.63 -0.78 15.10
C GLY A 125 2.84 -0.76 14.17
N ARG A 126 2.88 -1.60 13.13
CA ARG A 126 4.02 -1.74 12.22
C ARG A 126 3.78 -1.01 10.90
N THR A 127 4.87 -0.66 10.20
CA THR A 127 4.88 -0.09 8.84
C THR A 127 3.96 1.13 8.70
N ILE A 128 2.86 1.06 7.94
CA ILE A 128 1.92 2.19 7.76
C ILE A 128 1.25 2.62 9.08
N PHE A 129 1.24 1.77 10.09
CA PHE A 129 0.65 2.05 11.41
C PHE A 129 1.65 2.52 12.46
N GLU A 130 2.91 2.74 12.10
CA GLU A 130 3.93 3.22 13.04
C GLU A 130 3.55 4.58 13.64
N GLY A 131 3.51 4.63 15.00
CA GLY A 131 3.13 5.83 15.75
C GLY A 131 1.65 6.22 15.64
N VAL A 132 0.80 5.37 15.04
CA VAL A 132 -0.66 5.53 15.03
C VAL A 132 -1.22 4.93 16.33
N PRO A 133 -2.16 5.60 17.02
CA PRO A 133 -2.83 5.01 18.18
C PRO A 133 -3.60 3.73 17.81
N SER A 134 -3.56 2.72 18.69
CA SER A 134 -4.39 1.51 18.51
C SER A 134 -5.23 1.27 19.79
N PRO A 135 -6.56 1.24 19.67
CA PRO A 135 -7.34 1.46 18.44
C PRO A 135 -7.48 2.94 18.07
N PHE A 136 -7.86 3.19 16.80
CA PHE A 136 -8.29 4.51 16.32
C PHE A 136 -9.62 4.41 15.58
N ASP A 137 -10.29 5.54 15.41
CA ASP A 137 -11.55 5.63 14.70
C ASP A 137 -11.31 5.90 13.21
N ALA A 138 -11.97 5.13 12.33
CA ALA A 138 -11.91 5.30 10.88
C ALA A 138 -13.27 5.12 10.20
N THR A 139 -13.46 5.86 9.12
CA THR A 139 -14.69 5.81 8.31
C THR A 139 -14.65 4.64 7.33
N ARG A 140 -15.81 3.98 7.18
CA ARG A 140 -15.99 2.83 6.28
C ARG A 140 -17.17 3.04 5.33
N TYR A 141 -16.98 2.64 4.04
CA TYR A 141 -17.98 2.71 2.97
C TYR A 141 -17.93 1.45 2.11
N HIS A 142 -18.05 0.25 2.71
CA HIS A 142 -17.87 -0.99 1.98
C HIS A 142 -18.94 -2.03 2.31
N SER A 143 -19.30 -2.82 1.29
CA SER A 143 -20.15 -4.01 1.43
C SER A 143 -19.35 -5.31 1.31
N LEU A 144 -18.15 -5.23 0.71
CA LEU A 144 -17.23 -6.35 0.54
C LEU A 144 -16.11 -6.30 1.57
N ILE A 145 -15.59 -7.46 1.92
CA ILE A 145 -14.47 -7.66 2.83
C ILE A 145 -13.53 -8.73 2.27
N VAL A 146 -12.26 -8.64 2.63
CA VAL A 146 -11.30 -9.74 2.45
C VAL A 146 -11.56 -10.76 3.56
N GLU A 147 -11.82 -12.02 3.19
CA GLU A 147 -12.09 -13.08 4.15
C GLU A 147 -10.83 -13.52 4.87
N ARG A 148 -10.85 -13.47 6.19
CA ARG A 148 -9.68 -13.75 7.04
C ARG A 148 -9.11 -15.15 6.81
N ASP A 149 -9.97 -16.16 6.80
CA ASP A 149 -9.57 -17.57 6.71
C ASP A 149 -9.05 -17.96 5.32
N SER A 150 -9.27 -17.10 4.33
CA SER A 150 -8.79 -17.28 2.96
C SER A 150 -7.46 -16.54 2.68
N LEU A 151 -6.93 -15.80 3.66
CA LEU A 151 -5.68 -15.06 3.45
C LEU A 151 -4.55 -16.05 3.09
N PRO A 152 -3.90 -15.85 1.93
CA PRO A 152 -2.79 -16.72 1.54
C PRO A 152 -1.57 -16.47 2.45
N PRO A 153 -0.64 -17.44 2.57
CA PRO A 153 0.51 -17.32 3.46
C PRO A 153 1.41 -16.10 3.23
N VAL A 154 1.38 -15.52 2.03
CA VAL A 154 2.14 -14.32 1.66
C VAL A 154 1.55 -13.04 2.21
N LEU A 155 0.28 -13.07 2.64
CA LEU A 155 -0.40 -11.92 3.27
C LEU A 155 -0.58 -12.13 4.76
N GLU A 156 -0.60 -11.04 5.51
CA GLU A 156 -1.02 -11.01 6.92
C GLU A 156 -2.07 -9.92 7.13
N ALA A 157 -3.01 -10.16 8.03
CA ALA A 157 -3.93 -9.12 8.49
C ALA A 157 -3.17 -8.20 9.44
N SER A 158 -2.94 -6.95 9.07
CA SER A 158 -2.24 -5.94 9.86
C SER A 158 -3.18 -5.07 10.71
N ALA A 159 -4.47 -5.04 10.36
CA ALA A 159 -5.52 -4.41 11.18
C ALA A 159 -6.86 -5.14 11.06
N GLN A 160 -7.70 -4.96 12.08
CA GLN A 160 -9.01 -5.62 12.19
C GLN A 160 -10.00 -4.82 13.05
N LEU A 161 -11.28 -5.16 12.95
CA LEU A 161 -12.29 -4.79 13.93
C LEU A 161 -12.25 -5.72 15.14
N GLU A 162 -13.04 -5.39 16.16
CA GLU A 162 -13.19 -6.22 17.38
C GLU A 162 -13.75 -7.63 17.06
N ASP A 163 -14.61 -7.74 16.05
CA ASP A 163 -15.17 -9.01 15.57
C ASP A 163 -14.22 -9.83 14.68
N GLY A 164 -12.99 -9.35 14.48
CA GLY A 164 -11.98 -9.99 13.65
C GLY A 164 -12.07 -9.69 12.16
N THR A 165 -13.04 -8.88 11.70
CA THR A 165 -13.11 -8.46 10.28
C THR A 165 -11.82 -7.76 9.87
N VAL A 166 -11.21 -8.22 8.78
CA VAL A 166 -9.94 -7.67 8.27
C VAL A 166 -10.12 -6.24 7.80
N MET A 167 -9.33 -5.32 8.35
CA MET A 167 -9.34 -3.90 8.01
C MET A 167 -8.05 -3.40 7.35
N ALA A 168 -7.00 -4.22 7.39
CA ALA A 168 -5.80 -4.01 6.60
C ALA A 168 -5.08 -5.33 6.34
N VAL A 169 -4.41 -5.39 5.18
CA VAL A 169 -3.51 -6.50 4.83
C VAL A 169 -2.14 -5.95 4.48
N ARG A 170 -1.11 -6.77 4.72
CA ARG A 170 0.28 -6.49 4.37
C ARG A 170 0.88 -7.72 3.70
N HIS A 171 1.62 -7.51 2.60
CA HIS A 171 2.46 -8.56 2.04
C HIS A 171 3.72 -8.74 2.89
N ARG A 172 4.12 -10.01 3.15
CA ARG A 172 5.23 -10.30 4.08
C ARG A 172 6.60 -9.93 3.55
N GLU A 173 6.76 -9.87 2.22
CA GLU A 173 8.05 -9.61 1.57
C GLU A 173 8.03 -8.31 0.77
N TYR A 174 6.92 -8.02 0.07
CA TYR A 174 6.83 -6.86 -0.80
C TYR A 174 6.24 -5.66 -0.02
N ARG A 175 6.57 -4.45 -0.48
CA ARG A 175 6.00 -3.22 0.08
C ARG A 175 4.59 -2.99 -0.48
N VAL A 176 3.70 -3.96 -0.24
CA VAL A 176 2.31 -3.93 -0.68
C VAL A 176 1.44 -4.00 0.55
N GLU A 177 0.69 -2.94 0.79
CA GLU A 177 -0.23 -2.82 1.92
C GLU A 177 -1.60 -2.33 1.45
N GLY A 178 -2.64 -2.70 2.18
CA GLY A 178 -4.00 -2.27 1.87
C GLY A 178 -4.81 -1.99 3.13
N VAL A 179 -5.64 -0.96 3.06
CA VAL A 179 -6.57 -0.57 4.14
C VAL A 179 -8.00 -0.59 3.62
N GLN A 180 -8.91 -1.24 4.36
CA GLN A 180 -10.33 -1.32 4.00
C GLN A 180 -11.09 -0.04 4.33
N PHE A 181 -10.63 0.71 5.32
CA PHE A 181 -11.17 2.02 5.69
C PHE A 181 -10.63 3.14 4.79
N HIS A 182 -11.17 4.34 4.94
CA HIS A 182 -10.84 5.51 4.13
C HIS A 182 -9.89 6.46 4.89
N PRO A 183 -8.57 6.43 4.64
CA PRO A 183 -7.61 7.32 5.29
C PRO A 183 -7.77 8.78 4.85
N GLU A 184 -8.40 9.02 3.69
CA GLU A 184 -8.68 10.34 3.14
C GLU A 184 -9.93 11.02 3.75
N SER A 185 -10.67 10.28 4.58
CA SER A 185 -11.83 10.83 5.27
C SER A 185 -11.41 11.73 6.44
N ILE A 186 -12.06 12.89 6.55
CA ILE A 186 -11.84 13.84 7.66
C ILE A 186 -12.10 13.22 9.04
N LEU A 187 -12.94 12.19 9.12
CA LEU A 187 -13.22 11.47 10.36
C LEU A 187 -12.20 10.37 10.68
N THR A 188 -11.26 10.11 9.78
CA THR A 188 -10.12 9.21 10.02
C THR A 188 -8.91 10.07 10.42
N LEU A 189 -8.89 10.52 11.67
CA LEU A 189 -7.89 11.50 12.13
C LEU A 189 -6.43 11.11 11.84
N PRO A 190 -5.98 9.85 12.00
CA PRO A 190 -4.60 9.46 11.68
C PRO A 190 -4.37 9.18 10.17
N GLY A 191 -5.36 9.43 9.31
CA GLY A 191 -5.30 9.06 7.89
C GLY A 191 -4.09 9.64 7.17
N LYS A 192 -3.82 10.95 7.33
CA LYS A 192 -2.65 11.61 6.73
C LYS A 192 -1.32 11.03 7.25
N GLN A 193 -1.28 10.62 8.53
CA GLN A 193 -0.10 9.94 9.09
C GLN A 193 0.12 8.57 8.45
N ILE A 194 -0.94 7.78 8.25
CA ILE A 194 -0.88 6.47 7.58
C ILE A 194 -0.33 6.62 6.15
N LEU A 195 -0.83 7.60 5.40
CA LEU A 195 -0.33 7.91 4.05
C LEU A 195 1.15 8.34 4.08
N ARG A 196 1.55 9.20 5.03
CA ARG A 196 2.95 9.60 5.22
C ARG A 196 3.84 8.41 5.56
N ASN A 197 3.40 7.51 6.41
CA ASN A 197 4.15 6.30 6.75
C ASN A 197 4.32 5.39 5.53
N PHE A 198 3.29 5.22 4.70
CA PHE A 198 3.41 4.50 3.44
C PHE A 198 4.47 5.12 2.53
N LEU A 199 4.43 6.44 2.32
CA LEU A 199 5.41 7.14 1.48
C LEU A 199 6.84 7.00 2.03
N ARG A 200 7.02 7.03 3.35
CA ARG A 200 8.32 6.77 4.00
C ARG A 200 8.78 5.33 3.78
N MET A 201 7.90 4.36 3.98
CA MET A 201 8.17 2.95 3.71
C MET A 201 8.53 2.73 2.23
N ALA A 202 7.87 3.42 1.32
CA ALA A 202 8.16 3.41 -0.11
C ALA A 202 9.51 4.09 -0.45
N ARG A 203 10.16 4.75 0.52
CA ARG A 203 11.36 5.56 0.32
C ARG A 203 11.16 6.67 -0.72
N VAL A 204 9.94 7.20 -0.80
CA VAL A 204 9.68 8.37 -1.63
C VAL A 204 10.51 9.52 -1.07
N GLY A 205 11.36 10.08 -1.93
CA GLY A 205 12.24 11.18 -1.53
C GLY A 205 13.51 10.82 -0.75
N VAL A 206 13.83 9.52 -0.61
CA VAL A 206 15.17 9.08 -0.16
C VAL A 206 15.95 8.71 -1.41
N GLU A 207 17.00 9.47 -1.75
CA GLU A 207 17.97 9.02 -2.73
C GLU A 207 18.49 7.64 -2.29
N ALA A 208 18.64 6.72 -3.24
CA ALA A 208 19.26 5.44 -2.97
C ALA A 208 20.70 5.72 -2.53
N GLU A 209 20.92 5.81 -1.22
CA GLU A 209 22.29 5.78 -0.69
C GLU A 209 22.93 4.53 -1.26
N GLY A 210 24.00 4.74 -2.07
CA GLY A 210 24.70 3.68 -2.75
C GLY A 210 25.04 2.58 -1.75
N VAL A 211 24.43 1.42 -1.95
CA VAL A 211 24.89 0.20 -1.26
C VAL A 211 26.33 0.01 -1.67
N PRO A 212 27.32 0.15 -0.76
CA PRO A 212 28.69 -0.15 -1.10
C PRO A 212 28.71 -1.62 -1.48
N VAL A 213 28.98 -1.90 -2.76
CA VAL A 213 29.29 -3.24 -3.23
C VAL A 213 30.60 -3.62 -2.54
N SER A 214 30.51 -4.33 -1.43
CA SER A 214 31.65 -4.92 -0.75
C SER A 214 32.27 -5.95 -1.69
N SER A 215 33.28 -5.54 -2.43
CA SER A 215 34.18 -6.41 -3.17
C SER A 215 35.13 -7.08 -2.19
N SER A 216 34.67 -8.06 -1.41
CA SER A 216 35.54 -9.02 -0.72
C SER A 216 35.48 -10.34 -1.49
N GLY A 217 36.23 -10.36 -2.59
CA GLY A 217 36.64 -11.59 -3.24
C GLY A 217 37.60 -12.34 -2.31
N LYS A 218 37.11 -13.27 -1.49
CA LYS A 218 37.91 -14.35 -0.93
C LYS A 218 37.87 -15.46 -1.95
N SER A 219 39.00 -15.62 -2.65
CA SER A 219 39.32 -16.79 -3.45
C SER A 219 39.27 -18.03 -2.56
N PHE A 220 38.40 -18.95 -2.92
CA PHE A 220 38.38 -20.30 -2.33
C PHE A 220 39.54 -21.09 -2.90
N ASP A 221 40.52 -21.47 -2.04
CA ASP A 221 41.64 -22.34 -2.38
C ASP A 221 41.23 -23.79 -2.07
N PRO A 222 41.22 -24.73 -3.06
CA PRO A 222 40.67 -26.05 -2.87
C PRO A 222 41.71 -27.14 -2.44
N HIS A 223 42.87 -26.78 -1.89
CA HIS A 223 43.86 -27.81 -1.47
C HIS A 223 44.34 -27.66 -0.02
N PRO A 224 43.86 -28.52 0.92
CA PRO A 224 44.56 -28.70 2.19
C PRO A 224 45.70 -29.67 2.03
N THR A 225 46.94 -29.18 2.18
CA THR A 225 48.16 -30.01 2.33
C THR A 225 48.10 -30.75 3.66
N ARG A 226 48.28 -32.09 3.62
CA ARG A 226 48.45 -32.95 4.80
C ARG A 226 49.84 -32.72 5.43
N PRO A 227 49.95 -32.67 6.75
CA PRO A 227 51.23 -32.75 7.45
C PRO A 227 51.72 -34.21 7.57
N ARG A 228 53.02 -34.37 7.52
CA ARG A 228 53.75 -35.63 7.82
C ARG A 228 53.76 -35.91 9.33
#